data_707d8e7a5b7d09d8c8f2e8bd6d441ccc
#
_entry.id   707d8e7a5b7d09d8c8f2e8bd6d441ccc
#
_cell.length_a   1.000
_cell.length_b   1.000
_cell.length_c   1.000
_cell.angle_alpha   90.00
_cell.angle_beta   90.00
_cell.angle_gamma   90.00
#
_symmetry.space_group_name_H-M   'P 1'
#
loop_
_entity.id
_entity.type
_entity.pdbx_description
1 polymer ?
#
loop_
_entity_poly.entity_id
_entity_poly.type
_entity_poly.pdbx_seq_one_letter_code
_entity_poly.pdbx_strand_id
1 'polypeptide(L)'
;ILLNHDGHVSEGSGENIFVYSEGTLITSGLEDNVLPGVTRNTIIELAREELGIPVIERTIDRSELYLADEVFLTGTAAHLTPVVELDRRPIGSGEAGELATQLQKMYFNIVVGNNPKYNHWCTYVTPDA
;
A
#
# COMPACT_ATOMS: atom_id res chain seq x y z
N ILE A 1 -0.71 -3.99 13.00
CA ILE A 1 -0.82 -2.55 12.72
C ILE A 1 -0.42 -1.80 13.99
N LEU A 2 0.43 -0.81 13.82
CA LEU A 2 0.94 0.05 14.89
C LEU A 2 0.18 1.37 14.90
N LEU A 3 0.00 1.91 16.09
CA LEU A 3 -0.53 3.26 16.28
C LEU A 3 0.62 4.18 16.72
N ASN A 4 0.55 5.46 16.35
CA ASN A 4 1.43 6.46 16.90
C ASN A 4 1.02 6.81 18.36
N HIS A 5 1.77 7.70 19.01
CA HIS A 5 1.52 8.08 20.40
C HIS A 5 0.18 8.80 20.62
N ASP A 6 -0.40 9.38 19.57
CA ASP A 6 -1.72 10.02 19.62
C ASP A 6 -2.87 9.03 19.37
N GLY A 7 -2.57 7.77 19.07
CA GLY A 7 -3.55 6.72 18.81
C GLY A 7 -4.01 6.63 17.36
N HIS A 8 -3.39 7.38 16.44
CA HIS A 8 -3.66 7.28 15.01
C HIS A 8 -2.89 6.13 14.37
N VAL A 9 -3.36 5.66 13.22
CA VAL A 9 -2.73 4.60 12.47
C VAL A 9 -1.38 5.09 11.92
N SER A 10 -0.32 4.36 12.24
CA SER A 10 1.02 4.60 11.73
C SER A 10 1.32 3.64 10.57
N GLU A 11 1.82 2.47 10.87
CA GLU A 11 2.25 1.47 9.88
C GLU A 11 2.25 0.06 10.44
N GLY A 12 2.72 -0.93 9.71
CA GLY A 12 3.09 -2.24 10.23
C GLY A 12 4.51 -2.24 10.79
N SER A 13 4.99 -3.37 11.30
CA SER A 13 6.35 -3.49 11.85
C SER A 13 7.46 -3.39 10.79
N GLY A 14 7.14 -3.69 9.55
CA GLY A 14 8.03 -3.60 8.38
C GLY A 14 7.28 -3.20 7.12
N GLU A 15 6.08 -2.65 7.26
CA GLU A 15 5.16 -2.35 6.16
C GLU A 15 4.47 -1.00 6.37
N ASN A 16 4.23 -0.28 5.28
CA ASN A 16 3.28 0.83 5.27
C ASN A 16 1.85 0.33 5.06
N ILE A 17 0.85 1.13 5.46
CA ILE A 17 -0.57 0.78 5.34
C ILE A 17 -1.28 1.70 4.36
N PHE A 18 -2.20 1.13 3.61
CA PHE A 18 -3.11 1.83 2.71
C PHE A 18 -4.56 1.46 3.03
N VAL A 19 -5.42 2.45 2.95
CA VAL A 19 -6.87 2.34 3.11
C VAL A 19 -7.53 2.82 1.83
N TYR A 20 -8.39 2.02 1.23
CA TYR A 20 -9.19 2.43 0.09
C TYR A 20 -10.63 2.62 0.55
N SER A 21 -11.18 3.78 0.29
CA SER A 21 -12.54 4.14 0.69
C SER A 21 -13.13 5.16 -0.27
N GLU A 22 -14.36 4.90 -0.72
CA GLU A 22 -15.12 5.81 -1.58
C GLU A 22 -14.31 6.33 -2.80
N GLY A 23 -13.57 5.44 -3.45
CA GLY A 23 -12.80 5.76 -4.65
C GLY A 23 -11.47 6.49 -4.39
N THR A 24 -11.07 6.66 -3.14
CA THR A 24 -9.84 7.34 -2.75
C THR A 24 -8.91 6.41 -2.00
N LEU A 25 -7.64 6.40 -2.37
CA LEU A 25 -6.60 5.67 -1.67
C LEU A 25 -5.94 6.60 -0.63
N ILE A 26 -5.86 6.15 0.60
CA ILE A 26 -5.37 6.93 1.73
C ILE A 26 -4.21 6.17 2.37
N THR A 27 -3.15 6.86 2.72
CA THR A 27 -2.03 6.29 3.49
C THR A 27 -1.59 7.28 4.56
N SER A 28 -1.05 6.79 5.66
CA SER A 28 -0.57 7.64 6.76
C SER A 28 0.51 8.59 6.26
N GLY A 29 0.40 9.85 6.68
CA GLY A 29 1.39 10.88 6.38
C GLY A 29 2.69 10.67 7.14
N LEU A 30 3.76 11.32 6.69
CA LEU A 30 5.07 11.20 7.36
C LEU A 30 5.06 11.77 8.79
N GLU A 31 4.11 12.65 9.10
CA GLU A 31 3.85 13.17 10.44
C GLU A 31 3.39 12.11 11.44
N ASP A 32 2.88 10.98 10.97
CA ASP A 32 2.41 9.87 11.80
C ASP A 32 3.51 8.84 12.13
N ASN A 33 4.77 9.27 12.05
CA ASN A 33 5.96 8.47 12.36
C ASN A 33 6.11 7.22 11.48
N VAL A 34 5.80 7.35 10.20
CA VAL A 34 5.94 6.27 9.23
C VAL A 34 7.26 6.36 8.46
N LEU A 35 7.78 5.22 8.06
CA LEU A 35 8.89 5.14 7.12
C LEU A 35 8.40 5.53 5.71
N PRO A 36 9.09 6.43 4.98
CA PRO A 36 8.81 6.69 3.57
C PRO A 36 9.29 5.51 2.70
N GLY A 37 8.54 4.41 2.74
CA GLY A 37 8.91 3.16 2.08
C GLY A 37 8.99 3.28 0.56
N VAL A 38 9.97 2.60 -0.05
CA VAL A 38 10.12 2.57 -1.52
C VAL A 38 8.89 1.94 -2.17
N THR A 39 8.41 0.82 -1.64
CA THR A 39 7.19 0.17 -2.12
C THR A 39 5.97 1.07 -1.94
N ARG A 40 5.85 1.77 -0.81
CA ARG A 40 4.80 2.77 -0.57
C ARG A 40 4.76 3.81 -1.69
N ASN A 41 5.89 4.41 -2.01
CA ASN A 41 5.97 5.44 -3.04
C ASN A 41 5.62 4.89 -4.43
N THR A 42 6.07 3.68 -4.74
CA THR A 42 5.72 2.97 -5.97
C THR A 42 4.21 2.80 -6.10
N ILE A 43 3.53 2.34 -5.05
CA ILE A 43 2.07 2.14 -5.06
C ILE A 43 1.32 3.46 -5.21
N ILE A 44 1.78 4.54 -4.55
CA ILE A 44 1.20 5.87 -4.73
C ILE A 44 1.26 6.31 -6.19
N GLU A 45 2.41 6.14 -6.83
CA GLU A 45 2.60 6.52 -8.23
C GLU A 45 1.75 5.68 -9.16
N LEU A 46 1.72 4.35 -8.99
CA LEU A 46 0.89 3.46 -9.80
C LEU A 46 -0.61 3.77 -9.68
N ALA A 47 -1.10 4.03 -8.47
CA ALA A 47 -2.50 4.38 -8.26
C ALA A 47 -2.88 5.67 -8.99
N ARG A 48 -2.02 6.69 -8.93
CA ARG A 48 -2.24 7.98 -9.59
C ARG A 48 -2.11 7.89 -11.10
N GLU A 49 -0.99 7.36 -11.59
CA GLU A 49 -0.61 7.44 -13.00
C GLU A 49 -1.28 6.37 -13.87
N GLU A 50 -1.46 5.16 -13.35
CA GLU A 50 -1.99 4.05 -14.13
C GLU A 50 -3.49 3.85 -13.91
N LEU A 51 -4.01 4.12 -12.71
CA LEU A 51 -5.40 3.87 -12.37
C LEU A 51 -6.23 5.15 -12.24
N GLY A 52 -5.59 6.32 -12.24
CA GLY A 52 -6.29 7.60 -12.05
C GLY A 52 -7.00 7.73 -10.70
N ILE A 53 -6.54 6.99 -9.69
CA ILE A 53 -7.12 7.00 -8.35
C ILE A 53 -6.47 8.11 -7.53
N PRO A 54 -7.26 9.03 -6.93
CA PRO A 54 -6.73 10.02 -6.02
C PRO A 54 -6.05 9.36 -4.82
N VAL A 55 -4.87 9.83 -4.47
CA VAL A 55 -4.14 9.36 -3.29
C VAL A 55 -3.93 10.52 -2.33
N ILE A 56 -4.37 10.34 -1.09
CA ILE A 56 -4.24 11.31 -0.01
C ILE A 56 -3.29 10.75 1.06
N GLU A 57 -2.29 11.54 1.41
CA GLU A 57 -1.38 11.27 2.51
C GLU A 57 -1.86 12.10 3.70
N ARG A 58 -2.41 11.47 4.71
CA ARG A 58 -2.97 12.12 5.90
C ARG A 58 -3.05 11.18 7.08
N THR A 59 -3.26 11.74 8.25
CA THR A 59 -3.61 10.97 9.45
C THR A 59 -4.85 10.10 9.20
N ILE A 60 -4.81 8.87 9.69
CA ILE A 60 -5.89 7.87 9.59
C ILE A 60 -6.33 7.51 11.01
N ASP A 61 -7.61 7.68 11.30
CA ASP A 61 -8.19 7.20 12.53
C ASP A 61 -8.36 5.69 12.51
N ARG A 62 -8.17 5.04 13.67
CA ARG A 62 -8.32 3.57 13.79
C ARG A 62 -9.68 3.09 13.30
N SER A 63 -10.74 3.86 13.54
CA SER A 63 -12.09 3.52 13.09
C SER A 63 -12.25 3.45 11.58
N GLU A 64 -11.44 4.19 10.81
CA GLU A 64 -11.49 4.19 9.35
C GLU A 64 -11.09 2.82 8.78
N LEU A 65 -10.24 2.06 9.47
CA LEU A 65 -9.86 0.70 9.06
C LEU A 65 -11.05 -0.25 9.02
N TYR A 66 -12.00 -0.10 9.96
CA TYR A 66 -13.18 -0.97 10.02
C TYR A 66 -14.23 -0.62 8.97
N LEU A 67 -14.22 0.61 8.49
CA LEU A 67 -15.19 1.15 7.52
C LEU A 67 -14.67 1.12 6.08
N ALA A 68 -13.41 0.77 5.89
CA ALA A 68 -12.76 0.77 4.58
C ALA A 68 -13.35 -0.26 3.63
N ASP A 69 -13.32 0.05 2.34
CA ASP A 69 -13.64 -0.91 1.28
C ASP A 69 -12.51 -1.95 1.14
N GLU A 70 -11.25 -1.48 1.18
CA GLU A 70 -10.07 -2.34 1.18
C GLU A 70 -8.98 -1.76 2.10
N VAL A 71 -8.18 -2.63 2.71
CA VAL A 71 -6.95 -2.28 3.42
C VAL A 71 -5.83 -3.21 2.94
N PHE A 72 -4.64 -2.67 2.74
CA PHE A 72 -3.49 -3.49 2.41
C PHE A 72 -2.18 -2.92 2.96
N LEU A 73 -1.20 -3.78 3.10
CA LEU A 73 0.14 -3.47 3.56
C LEU A 73 1.13 -3.50 2.40
N THR A 74 2.16 -2.66 2.45
CA THR A 74 3.22 -2.62 1.44
C THR A 74 4.59 -2.59 2.08
N GLY A 75 5.53 -3.32 1.50
CA GLY A 75 6.91 -3.35 1.99
C GLY A 75 7.78 -4.27 1.12
N THR A 76 9.08 -4.28 1.38
CA THR A 76 10.02 -5.11 0.62
C THR A 76 9.69 -6.59 0.77
N ALA A 77 9.42 -7.07 1.98
CA ALA A 77 9.07 -8.47 2.24
C ALA A 77 7.60 -8.77 1.95
N ALA A 78 6.70 -7.85 2.30
CA ALA A 78 5.25 -8.03 2.12
C ALA A 78 4.82 -7.81 0.66
N HIS A 79 5.64 -7.12 -0.15
CA HIS A 79 5.24 -6.60 -1.46
C HIS A 79 3.98 -5.74 -1.35
N LEU A 80 2.83 -6.27 -1.75
CA LEU A 80 1.50 -5.74 -1.44
C LEU A 80 0.65 -6.90 -0.92
N THR A 81 0.18 -6.77 0.31
CA THR A 81 -0.58 -7.84 0.99
C THR A 81 -1.92 -7.30 1.49
N PRO A 82 -3.05 -7.79 0.97
CA PRO A 82 -4.38 -7.41 1.47
C PRO A 82 -4.56 -7.76 2.94
N VAL A 83 -5.25 -6.90 3.67
CA VAL A 83 -5.73 -7.14 5.03
C VAL A 83 -7.24 -7.36 4.95
N VAL A 84 -7.67 -8.58 5.19
CA VAL A 84 -9.07 -8.98 5.00
C VAL A 84 -9.87 -9.03 6.31
N GLU A 85 -9.17 -9.01 7.43
CA GLU A 85 -9.75 -9.03 8.78
C GLU A 85 -8.93 -8.17 9.74
N LEU A 86 -9.62 -7.43 10.60
CA LEU A 86 -9.03 -6.67 11.69
C LEU A 86 -9.89 -6.85 12.95
N ASP A 87 -9.26 -7.22 14.06
CA ASP A 87 -9.95 -7.43 15.35
C ASP A 87 -11.16 -8.37 15.25
N ARG A 88 -11.03 -9.46 14.47
CA ARG A 88 -12.09 -10.44 14.20
C ARG A 88 -13.30 -9.87 13.44
N ARG A 89 -13.09 -8.78 12.70
CA ARG A 89 -14.11 -8.19 11.84
C ARG A 89 -13.60 -8.18 10.40
N PRO A 90 -14.41 -8.61 9.44
CA PRO A 90 -14.03 -8.54 8.05
C PRO A 90 -13.88 -7.08 7.62
N ILE A 91 -12.90 -6.82 6.76
CA ILE A 91 -12.76 -5.55 6.05
C ILE A 91 -13.42 -5.71 4.68
N GLY A 92 -14.28 -4.78 4.30
CA GLY A 92 -15.04 -4.87 3.06
C GLY A 92 -15.80 -6.19 2.93
N SER A 93 -15.50 -6.98 1.91
CA SER A 93 -16.10 -8.30 1.69
C SER A 93 -15.48 -9.41 2.56
N GLY A 94 -14.38 -9.14 3.26
CA GLY A 94 -13.60 -10.15 3.96
C GLY A 94 -12.66 -10.96 3.07
N GLU A 95 -12.50 -10.53 1.82
CA GLU A 95 -11.60 -11.12 0.83
C GLU A 95 -10.66 -10.06 0.25
N ALA A 96 -9.62 -10.49 -0.48
CA ALA A 96 -8.72 -9.57 -1.17
C ALA A 96 -9.51 -8.72 -2.16
N GLY A 97 -9.42 -7.39 -2.03
CA GLY A 97 -10.15 -6.47 -2.86
C GLY A 97 -9.59 -6.36 -4.29
N GLU A 98 -10.38 -5.78 -5.16
CA GLU A 98 -10.05 -5.64 -6.58
C GLU A 98 -8.87 -4.69 -6.79
N LEU A 99 -8.85 -3.55 -6.08
CA LEU A 99 -7.77 -2.57 -6.19
C LEU A 99 -6.44 -3.15 -5.71
N ALA A 100 -6.42 -3.78 -4.54
CA ALA A 100 -5.24 -4.42 -4.00
C ALA A 100 -4.69 -5.49 -4.95
N THR A 101 -5.57 -6.31 -5.52
CA THR A 101 -5.19 -7.35 -6.48
C THR A 101 -4.63 -6.75 -7.77
N GLN A 102 -5.21 -5.69 -8.29
CA GLN A 102 -4.74 -5.01 -9.49
C GLN A 102 -3.36 -4.36 -9.27
N LEU A 103 -3.19 -3.61 -8.21
CA LEU A 103 -1.91 -2.98 -7.84
C LEU A 103 -0.82 -4.02 -7.60
N GLN A 104 -1.16 -5.14 -6.96
CA GLN A 104 -0.22 -6.25 -6.72
C GLN A 104 0.31 -6.83 -8.04
N LYS A 105 -0.57 -7.09 -9.00
CA LYS A 105 -0.16 -7.59 -10.33
C LYS A 105 0.73 -6.59 -11.07
N MET A 106 0.38 -5.31 -11.03
CA MET A 106 1.19 -4.25 -11.65
C MET A 106 2.57 -4.17 -11.00
N TYR A 107 2.63 -4.17 -9.68
CA TYR A 107 3.88 -4.16 -8.92
C TYR A 107 4.77 -5.36 -9.26
N PHE A 108 4.23 -6.58 -9.27
CA PHE A 108 5.00 -7.77 -9.62
C PHE A 108 5.55 -7.73 -11.04
N ASN A 109 4.80 -7.23 -12.01
CA ASN A 109 5.29 -7.07 -13.37
C ASN A 109 6.48 -6.09 -13.45
N ILE A 110 6.47 -5.05 -12.62
CA ILE A 110 7.55 -4.08 -12.57
C ILE A 110 8.81 -4.68 -11.94
N VAL A 111 8.69 -5.32 -10.78
CA VAL A 111 9.86 -5.83 -10.04
C VAL A 111 10.59 -6.97 -10.75
N VAL A 112 9.93 -7.68 -11.67
CA VAL A 112 10.57 -8.69 -12.53
C VAL A 112 11.02 -8.13 -13.88
N GLY A 113 10.92 -6.80 -14.10
CA GLY A 113 11.38 -6.14 -15.31
C GLY A 113 10.48 -6.32 -16.54
N ASN A 114 9.24 -6.74 -16.36
CA ASN A 114 8.31 -7.00 -17.46
C ASN A 114 7.52 -5.76 -17.93
N ASN A 115 7.76 -4.59 -17.32
CA ASN A 115 7.11 -3.35 -17.71
C ASN A 115 8.13 -2.32 -18.17
N PRO A 116 8.33 -2.11 -19.50
CA PRO A 116 9.33 -1.20 -20.04
C PRO A 116 9.21 0.24 -19.54
N LYS A 117 8.00 0.72 -19.26
CA LYS A 117 7.74 2.08 -18.75
C LYS A 117 8.45 2.34 -17.42
N TYR A 118 8.58 1.30 -16.59
CA TYR A 118 9.15 1.37 -15.25
C TYR A 118 10.51 0.67 -15.10
N ASN A 119 11.14 0.24 -16.19
CA ASN A 119 12.43 -0.43 -16.12
C ASN A 119 13.54 0.43 -15.50
N HIS A 120 13.39 1.77 -15.56
CA HIS A 120 14.30 2.69 -14.89
C HIS A 120 14.25 2.62 -13.34
N TRP A 121 13.25 1.97 -12.77
CA TRP A 121 13.17 1.67 -11.34
C TRP A 121 13.94 0.39 -10.97
N CYS A 122 14.30 -0.43 -11.96
CA CYS A 122 14.97 -1.70 -11.74
C CYS A 122 16.49 -1.55 -11.89
N THR A 123 17.23 -2.09 -10.93
CA THR A 123 18.68 -2.24 -11.05
C THR A 123 18.99 -3.71 -11.36
N TYR A 124 19.47 -3.96 -12.56
CA TYR A 124 19.82 -5.32 -12.99
C TYR A 124 21.17 -5.73 -12.39
N VAL A 125 21.19 -6.88 -11.74
CA VAL A 125 22.43 -7.49 -11.25
C VAL A 125 22.95 -8.42 -12.34
N THR A 126 24.09 -8.07 -12.92
CA THR A 126 24.76 -8.92 -13.90
C THR A 126 25.87 -9.72 -13.21
N PRO A 127 26.04 -11.01 -13.55
CA PRO A 127 27.06 -11.85 -12.91
C PRO A 127 28.51 -11.36 -13.10
N ASP A 128 28.73 -10.55 -14.13
CA ASP A 128 30.06 -10.10 -14.58
C ASP A 128 30.27 -8.58 -14.39
N ALA A 129 29.51 -7.97 -13.52
CA ALA A 129 29.68 -6.55 -13.22
C ALA A 129 30.79 -6.28 -12.21
#